data_a36e286c1b8da96a92838ec7adfff8f6
#
_entry.id   a36e286c1b8da96a92838ec7adfff8f6
#
_cell.length_a   1.000
_cell.length_b   1.000
_cell.length_c   1.000
_cell.angle_alpha   90.00
_cell.angle_beta   90.00
_cell.angle_gamma   90.00
#
_symmetry.space_group_name_H-M   'P 1'
#
loop_
_entity.id
_entity.type
_entity.pdbx_description
1 polymer ?
#
loop_
_entity_poly.entity_id
_entity_poly.type
_entity_poly.pdbx_seq_one_letter_code
_entity_poly.pdbx_strand_id
1 'polypeptide(L)'
;MKKLFLVLAAATLSFGAAYAQQDEAAAQETQAVENVAEADEAVAPVEEVAAEENAEVEGEPMHFALMKKFLEGGWEWMLPVLVCLVLGLAISIERILYLTFAQINTKKFVARVEEILNTEGVEAAKEYCRNTRGPIASIYYQGLMRYEQGIEAVEKAVVSYGSVQQGHMESGLSWISLFISLSPSLGFMGTVVGMIQAFDDIQAQATISPTVVAGGIKVALLTTLMGLISAVILQIFFNYILSKIESQVVKMEDTSITLVDMLTAYNKR
;
A
#
# COMPACT_ATOMS: atom_id res chain seq x y z
N MET A 1 12.62 30.89 18.77
CA MET A 1 11.73 29.93 19.43
C MET A 1 10.29 30.42 19.55
N LYS A 2 9.98 31.62 20.04
CA LYS A 2 8.58 32.12 20.15
C LYS A 2 7.81 32.23 18.83
N LYS A 3 8.47 32.58 17.72
CA LYS A 3 7.81 32.68 16.38
C LYS A 3 7.49 31.31 15.76
N LEU A 4 8.28 30.29 16.07
CA LEU A 4 8.02 28.92 15.60
C LEU A 4 6.81 28.29 16.34
N PHE A 5 6.66 28.61 17.62
CA PHE A 5 5.52 28.15 18.43
C PHE A 5 4.20 28.79 18.00
N LEU A 6 4.24 30.07 17.56
CA LEU A 6 3.05 30.78 17.03
C LEU A 6 2.59 30.21 15.67
N VAL A 7 3.53 29.83 14.80
CA VAL A 7 3.21 29.20 13.51
C VAL A 7 2.65 27.79 13.70
N LEU A 8 3.20 27.02 14.66
CA LEU A 8 2.68 25.69 14.98
C LEU A 8 1.28 25.76 15.61
N ALA A 9 1.03 26.73 16.51
CA ALA A 9 -0.28 26.94 17.12
C ALA A 9 -1.33 27.43 16.10
N ALA A 10 -0.95 28.25 15.12
CA ALA A 10 -1.83 28.66 14.04
C ALA A 10 -2.17 27.50 13.09
N ALA A 11 -1.22 26.60 12.82
CA ALA A 11 -1.45 25.42 12.00
C ALA A 11 -2.39 24.40 12.69
N THR A 12 -2.28 24.23 14.02
CA THR A 12 -3.19 23.33 14.78
C THR A 12 -4.61 23.90 14.88
N LEU A 13 -4.76 25.23 14.97
CA LEU A 13 -6.08 25.88 14.98
C LEU A 13 -6.76 25.80 13.60
N SER A 14 -6.03 25.96 12.52
CA SER A 14 -6.59 25.81 11.16
C SER A 14 -6.97 24.35 10.83
N PHE A 15 -6.23 23.36 11.37
CA PHE A 15 -6.55 21.94 11.20
C PHE A 15 -7.80 21.54 12.01
N GLY A 16 -7.95 22.07 13.23
CA GLY A 16 -9.14 21.85 14.06
C GLY A 16 -10.41 22.45 13.47
N ALA A 17 -10.32 23.62 12.83
CA ALA A 17 -11.45 24.24 12.14
C ALA A 17 -11.89 23.47 10.89
N ALA A 18 -10.96 22.85 10.16
CA ALA A 18 -11.27 22.00 9.01
C ALA A 18 -11.97 20.69 9.43
N TYR A 19 -11.60 20.11 10.58
CA TYR A 19 -12.27 18.92 11.12
C TYR A 19 -13.68 19.24 11.63
N ALA A 20 -13.88 20.39 12.31
CA ALA A 20 -15.21 20.81 12.77
C ALA A 20 -16.18 21.10 11.60
N GLN A 21 -15.69 21.64 10.48
CA GLN A 21 -16.49 21.81 9.26
C GLN A 21 -16.86 20.49 8.58
N GLN A 22 -16.02 19.46 8.72
CA GLN A 22 -16.30 18.13 8.17
C GLN A 22 -17.38 17.40 8.97
N ASP A 23 -17.42 17.58 10.30
CA ASP A 23 -18.46 17.02 11.17
C ASP A 23 -19.81 17.73 10.97
N GLU A 24 -19.82 19.06 10.72
CA GLU A 24 -21.05 19.79 10.37
C GLU A 24 -21.61 19.40 9.00
N ALA A 25 -20.73 19.16 8.01
CA ALA A 25 -21.13 18.66 6.70
C ALA A 25 -21.71 17.23 6.77
N ALA A 26 -21.10 16.35 7.57
CA ALA A 26 -21.61 15.00 7.81
C ALA A 26 -22.94 14.99 8.57
N ALA A 27 -23.13 15.93 9.50
CA ALA A 27 -24.41 16.08 10.22
C ALA A 27 -25.52 16.63 9.31
N GLN A 28 -25.20 17.50 8.35
CA GLN A 28 -26.16 18.01 7.35
C GLN A 28 -26.52 16.94 6.32
N GLU A 29 -25.59 16.08 5.90
CA GLU A 29 -25.88 14.92 5.05
C GLU A 29 -26.80 13.92 5.75
N THR A 30 -26.60 13.67 7.05
CA THR A 30 -27.46 12.77 7.83
C THR A 30 -28.87 13.34 7.97
N GLN A 31 -29.04 14.65 8.17
CA GLN A 31 -30.36 15.29 8.20
C GLN A 31 -31.04 15.35 6.82
N ALA A 32 -30.26 15.47 5.76
CA ALA A 32 -30.80 15.42 4.39
C ALA A 32 -31.31 14.02 4.04
N VAL A 33 -30.64 12.95 4.52
CA VAL A 33 -31.07 11.56 4.34
C VAL A 33 -32.34 11.26 5.17
N GLU A 34 -32.46 11.81 6.38
CA GLU A 34 -33.63 11.61 7.25
C GLU A 34 -34.87 12.32 6.68
N ASN A 35 -34.72 13.52 6.09
CA ASN A 35 -35.82 14.23 5.42
C ASN A 35 -36.23 13.59 4.09
N VAL A 36 -35.40 12.80 3.43
CA VAL A 36 -35.74 12.02 2.24
C VAL A 36 -36.53 10.78 2.61
N ALA A 37 -36.30 10.20 3.81
CA ALA A 37 -37.03 9.03 4.30
C ALA A 37 -38.49 9.32 4.66
N GLU A 38 -38.85 10.58 5.04
CA GLU A 38 -40.23 10.99 5.31
C GLU A 38 -41.03 11.31 4.04
N ALA A 39 -40.39 11.45 2.87
CA ALA A 39 -41.07 11.74 1.60
C ALA A 39 -41.44 10.47 0.79
N ASP A 40 -41.13 9.27 1.29
CA ASP A 40 -41.21 8.01 0.54
C ASP A 40 -42.46 7.17 0.80
N GLU A 41 -43.60 7.80 1.11
CA GLU A 41 -44.89 7.08 1.20
C GLU A 41 -45.71 7.02 -0.11
N ALA A 42 -45.07 7.38 -1.26
CA ALA A 42 -45.78 7.42 -2.56
C ALA A 42 -45.03 6.80 -3.76
N VAL A 43 -44.14 5.83 -3.57
CA VAL A 43 -43.51 5.13 -4.70
C VAL A 43 -43.80 3.64 -4.63
N ALA A 44 -44.54 3.16 -5.63
CA ALA A 44 -44.84 1.74 -5.87
C ALA A 44 -43.53 0.94 -6.20
N PRO A 45 -43.51 -0.39 -6.09
CA PRO A 45 -42.41 -1.20 -5.64
C PRO A 45 -41.23 -1.25 -6.62
N VAL A 46 -40.08 -0.84 -6.07
CA VAL A 46 -38.74 -0.97 -6.69
C VAL A 46 -38.25 -2.45 -6.69
N GLU A 47 -38.97 -3.36 -6.05
CA GLU A 47 -38.60 -4.77 -5.93
C GLU A 47 -38.63 -5.54 -7.27
N GLU A 48 -39.47 -5.15 -8.21
CA GLU A 48 -39.61 -5.89 -9.46
C GLU A 48 -38.45 -5.61 -10.46
N VAL A 49 -37.91 -4.40 -10.46
CA VAL A 49 -36.77 -4.03 -11.32
C VAL A 49 -35.44 -4.59 -10.82
N ALA A 50 -35.29 -4.71 -9.49
CA ALA A 50 -34.10 -5.32 -8.87
C ALA A 50 -34.07 -6.86 -9.04
N ALA A 51 -35.23 -7.49 -9.15
CA ALA A 51 -35.34 -8.93 -9.37
C ALA A 51 -34.98 -9.34 -10.80
N GLU A 52 -35.32 -8.53 -11.81
CA GLU A 52 -34.96 -8.80 -13.21
C GLU A 52 -33.47 -8.60 -13.50
N GLU A 53 -32.83 -7.57 -12.89
CA GLU A 53 -31.39 -7.35 -13.05
C GLU A 53 -30.53 -8.43 -12.35
N ASN A 54 -31.02 -9.03 -11.27
CA ASN A 54 -30.36 -10.16 -10.61
C ASN A 54 -30.53 -11.50 -11.34
N ALA A 55 -31.60 -11.69 -12.09
CA ALA A 55 -31.86 -12.93 -12.84
C ALA A 55 -30.96 -13.07 -14.09
N GLU A 56 -30.53 -11.95 -14.71
CA GLU A 56 -29.58 -11.98 -15.83
C GLU A 56 -28.12 -12.28 -15.41
N VAL A 57 -27.78 -12.13 -14.14
CA VAL A 57 -26.39 -12.31 -13.64
C VAL A 57 -26.07 -13.77 -13.31
N GLU A 58 -27.08 -14.62 -13.06
CA GLU A 58 -26.86 -16.02 -12.66
C GLU A 58 -26.31 -16.94 -13.76
N GLY A 59 -26.23 -16.50 -15.03
CA GLY A 59 -25.72 -17.31 -16.14
C GLY A 59 -24.45 -16.81 -16.81
N GLU A 60 -23.99 -15.60 -16.54
CA GLU A 60 -22.79 -15.04 -17.18
C GLU A 60 -21.52 -15.34 -16.37
N PRO A 61 -20.41 -15.73 -17.03
CA PRO A 61 -19.14 -15.93 -16.33
C PRO A 61 -18.71 -14.62 -15.65
N MET A 62 -18.28 -14.70 -14.39
CA MET A 62 -17.97 -13.56 -13.49
C MET A 62 -17.10 -12.48 -14.17
N HIS A 63 -16.15 -12.88 -15.03
CA HIS A 63 -15.31 -11.92 -15.76
C HIS A 63 -16.10 -11.10 -16.79
N PHE A 64 -17.14 -11.64 -17.38
CA PHE A 64 -17.99 -10.94 -18.36
C PHE A 64 -18.91 -9.94 -17.65
N ALA A 65 -19.49 -10.35 -16.53
CA ALA A 65 -20.28 -9.45 -15.68
C ALA A 65 -19.43 -8.26 -15.17
N LEU A 66 -18.16 -8.53 -14.75
CA LEU A 66 -17.25 -7.48 -14.32
C LEU A 66 -16.91 -6.51 -15.47
N MET A 67 -16.67 -7.03 -16.68
CA MET A 67 -16.37 -6.21 -17.86
C MET A 67 -17.57 -5.36 -18.29
N LYS A 68 -18.79 -5.90 -18.18
CA LYS A 68 -20.04 -5.17 -18.44
C LYS A 68 -20.20 -4.00 -17.46
N LYS A 69 -20.02 -4.25 -16.14
CA LYS A 69 -20.04 -3.21 -15.11
C LYS A 69 -18.91 -2.18 -15.28
N PHE A 70 -17.75 -2.60 -15.75
CA PHE A 70 -16.65 -1.69 -16.08
C PHE A 70 -17.01 -0.74 -17.22
N LEU A 71 -17.63 -1.24 -18.28
CA LEU A 71 -18.10 -0.41 -19.40
C LEU A 71 -19.25 0.51 -18.99
N GLU A 72 -20.18 0.03 -18.16
CA GLU A 72 -21.28 0.82 -17.60
C GLU A 72 -20.82 1.94 -16.67
N GLY A 73 -19.70 1.77 -15.97
CA GLY A 73 -19.12 2.78 -15.06
C GLY A 73 -18.38 3.93 -15.75
N GLY A 74 -18.40 4.01 -17.09
CA GLY A 74 -17.70 5.06 -17.83
C GLY A 74 -16.20 4.76 -17.95
N TRP A 75 -15.77 4.22 -19.07
CA TRP A 75 -14.41 3.76 -19.31
C TRP A 75 -13.33 4.83 -19.07
N GLU A 76 -13.66 6.11 -19.32
CA GLU A 76 -12.74 7.24 -19.16
C GLU A 76 -12.27 7.42 -17.72
N TRP A 77 -13.14 7.18 -16.74
CA TRP A 77 -12.87 7.34 -15.31
C TRP A 77 -12.45 6.04 -14.62
N MET A 78 -12.93 4.90 -15.13
CA MET A 78 -12.54 3.60 -14.60
C MET A 78 -11.13 3.17 -15.04
N LEU A 79 -10.69 3.61 -16.24
CA LEU A 79 -9.36 3.25 -16.77
C LEU A 79 -8.20 3.75 -15.89
N PRO A 80 -8.16 5.01 -15.40
CA PRO A 80 -7.10 5.45 -14.48
C PRO A 80 -7.04 4.63 -13.19
N VAL A 81 -8.18 4.24 -12.62
CA VAL A 81 -8.25 3.40 -11.42
C VAL A 81 -7.69 2.01 -11.72
N LEU A 82 -8.06 1.43 -12.87
CA LEU A 82 -7.52 0.14 -13.31
C LEU A 82 -6.01 0.19 -13.53
N VAL A 83 -5.50 1.26 -14.12
CA VAL A 83 -4.04 1.45 -14.31
C VAL A 83 -3.33 1.51 -12.97
N CYS A 84 -3.87 2.24 -11.98
CA CYS A 84 -3.32 2.27 -10.62
C CYS A 84 -3.29 0.87 -9.99
N LEU A 85 -4.36 0.09 -10.14
CA LEU A 85 -4.43 -1.28 -9.65
C LEU A 85 -3.37 -2.18 -10.29
N VAL A 86 -3.27 -2.16 -11.61
CA VAL A 86 -2.32 -2.99 -12.37
C VAL A 86 -0.87 -2.63 -12.04
N LEU A 87 -0.54 -1.34 -12.00
CA LEU A 87 0.81 -0.87 -11.64
C LEU A 87 1.14 -1.20 -10.18
N GLY A 88 0.19 -0.99 -9.27
CA GLY A 88 0.37 -1.32 -7.85
C GLY A 88 0.58 -2.82 -7.63
N LEU A 89 -0.19 -3.68 -8.33
CA LEU A 89 0.00 -5.13 -8.28
C LEU A 89 1.33 -5.56 -8.90
N ALA A 90 1.74 -4.98 -10.03
CA ALA A 90 3.01 -5.29 -10.68
C ALA A 90 4.20 -5.01 -9.75
N ILE A 91 4.21 -3.85 -9.09
CA ILE A 91 5.24 -3.51 -8.11
C ILE A 91 5.16 -4.43 -6.89
N SER A 92 3.96 -4.75 -6.41
CA SER A 92 3.78 -5.65 -5.27
C SER A 92 4.32 -7.05 -5.54
N ILE A 93 4.05 -7.60 -6.71
CA ILE A 93 4.54 -8.92 -7.13
C ILE A 93 6.08 -8.89 -7.26
N GLU A 94 6.64 -7.86 -7.92
CA GLU A 94 8.09 -7.68 -8.04
C GLU A 94 8.75 -7.67 -6.66
N ARG A 95 8.20 -6.92 -5.69
CA ARG A 95 8.72 -6.83 -4.32
C ARG A 95 8.63 -8.15 -3.54
N ILE A 96 7.52 -8.86 -3.67
CA ILE A 96 7.35 -10.18 -3.04
C ILE A 96 8.39 -11.16 -3.58
N LEU A 97 8.62 -11.18 -4.88
CA LEU A 97 9.62 -12.03 -5.50
C LEU A 97 11.03 -11.65 -5.03
N TYR A 98 11.37 -10.36 -5.08
CA TYR A 98 12.66 -9.85 -4.60
C TYR A 98 12.94 -10.27 -3.15
N LEU A 99 12.01 -10.02 -2.23
CA LEU A 99 12.15 -10.37 -0.81
C LEU A 99 12.21 -11.89 -0.60
N THR A 100 11.54 -12.68 -1.43
CA THR A 100 11.58 -14.14 -1.33
C THR A 100 12.93 -14.70 -1.77
N PHE A 101 13.48 -14.19 -2.87
CA PHE A 101 14.81 -14.61 -3.34
C PHE A 101 15.97 -14.07 -2.51
N ALA A 102 15.76 -12.95 -1.80
CA ALA A 102 16.75 -12.38 -0.89
C ALA A 102 16.89 -13.17 0.43
N GLN A 103 15.92 -14.02 0.75
CA GLN A 103 15.96 -14.83 1.99
C GLN A 103 16.96 -15.97 1.87
N ILE A 104 17.88 -16.03 2.83
CA ILE A 104 18.79 -17.17 3.02
C ILE A 104 18.47 -17.89 4.33
N ASN A 105 18.91 -19.15 4.43
CA ASN A 105 18.81 -19.87 5.69
C ASN A 105 19.85 -19.34 6.69
N THR A 106 19.43 -18.39 7.50
CA THR A 106 20.26 -17.66 8.45
C THR A 106 21.07 -18.56 9.37
N LYS A 107 20.45 -19.61 9.94
CA LYS A 107 21.12 -20.52 10.87
C LYS A 107 22.27 -21.28 10.20
N LYS A 108 22.05 -21.77 8.98
CA LYS A 108 23.11 -22.47 8.23
C LYS A 108 24.22 -21.54 7.78
N PHE A 109 23.87 -20.31 7.40
CA PHE A 109 24.81 -19.29 6.97
C PHE A 109 25.73 -18.90 8.14
N VAL A 110 25.16 -18.55 9.30
CA VAL A 110 25.90 -18.14 10.49
C VAL A 110 26.84 -19.27 10.96
N ALA A 111 26.35 -20.51 11.09
CA ALA A 111 27.15 -21.65 11.48
C ALA A 111 28.34 -21.92 10.51
N ARG A 112 28.11 -21.72 9.21
CA ARG A 112 29.17 -21.89 8.20
C ARG A 112 30.22 -20.77 8.28
N VAL A 113 29.81 -19.53 8.50
CA VAL A 113 30.73 -18.42 8.70
C VAL A 113 31.57 -18.62 9.97
N GLU A 114 30.96 -19.09 11.06
CA GLU A 114 31.67 -19.40 12.31
C GLU A 114 32.71 -20.53 12.12
N GLU A 115 32.36 -21.59 11.39
CA GLU A 115 33.27 -22.69 11.06
C GLU A 115 34.46 -22.17 10.25
N ILE A 116 34.22 -21.42 9.17
CA ILE A 116 35.28 -20.85 8.30
C ILE A 116 36.17 -19.89 9.10
N LEU A 117 35.57 -19.02 9.93
CA LEU A 117 36.31 -18.08 10.76
C LEU A 117 37.27 -18.80 11.71
N ASN A 118 36.85 -19.93 12.29
CA ASN A 118 37.67 -20.70 13.24
C ASN A 118 38.72 -21.58 12.56
N THR A 119 38.51 -22.04 11.32
CA THR A 119 39.41 -22.98 10.60
C THR A 119 40.34 -22.28 9.63
N GLU A 120 39.80 -21.33 8.85
CA GLU A 120 40.49 -20.71 7.71
C GLU A 120 40.78 -19.20 7.94
N GLY A 121 40.17 -18.61 8.99
CA GLY A 121 40.40 -17.22 9.37
C GLY A 121 39.49 -16.19 8.69
N VAL A 122 39.76 -14.92 8.99
CA VAL A 122 38.90 -13.77 8.61
C VAL A 122 38.78 -13.58 7.09
N GLU A 123 39.88 -13.76 6.35
CA GLU A 123 39.87 -13.54 4.89
C GLU A 123 39.01 -14.57 4.14
N ALA A 124 39.04 -15.83 4.55
CA ALA A 124 38.19 -16.87 3.98
C ALA A 124 36.70 -16.63 4.31
N ALA A 125 36.41 -16.22 5.55
CA ALA A 125 35.04 -15.85 5.95
C ALA A 125 34.51 -14.66 5.14
N LYS A 126 35.34 -13.68 4.88
CA LYS A 126 35.01 -12.49 4.04
C LYS A 126 34.73 -12.90 2.59
N GLU A 127 35.56 -13.77 2.00
CA GLU A 127 35.33 -14.28 0.63
C GLU A 127 34.04 -15.12 0.55
N TYR A 128 33.74 -15.95 1.53
CA TYR A 128 32.47 -16.68 1.61
C TYR A 128 31.26 -15.76 1.67
N CYS A 129 31.32 -14.70 2.51
CA CYS A 129 30.24 -13.73 2.61
C CYS A 129 30.06 -12.94 1.32
N ARG A 130 31.15 -12.59 0.61
CA ARG A 130 31.12 -11.90 -0.68
C ARG A 130 30.40 -12.72 -1.76
N ASN A 131 30.60 -14.04 -1.77
CA ASN A 131 30.05 -14.94 -2.78
C ASN A 131 28.61 -15.38 -2.43
N THR A 132 28.14 -15.12 -1.22
CA THR A 132 26.78 -15.45 -0.77
C THR A 132 25.83 -14.28 -1.04
N ARG A 133 24.67 -14.58 -1.67
CA ARG A 133 23.62 -13.57 -1.93
C ARG A 133 22.78 -13.34 -0.67
N GLY A 134 22.33 -12.11 -0.50
CA GLY A 134 21.36 -11.73 0.52
C GLY A 134 21.84 -10.60 1.43
N PRO A 135 20.91 -9.90 2.09
CA PRO A 135 21.22 -8.75 2.93
C PRO A 135 22.12 -9.10 4.11
N ILE A 136 21.90 -10.25 4.76
CA ILE A 136 22.69 -10.73 5.90
C ILE A 136 24.15 -10.96 5.47
N ALA A 137 24.38 -11.63 4.34
CA ALA A 137 25.73 -11.88 3.84
C ALA A 137 26.48 -10.57 3.52
N SER A 138 25.76 -9.59 2.96
CA SER A 138 26.32 -8.28 2.68
C SER A 138 26.69 -7.50 3.95
N ILE A 139 25.90 -7.61 5.01
CA ILE A 139 26.19 -7.00 6.33
C ILE A 139 27.43 -7.65 6.93
N TYR A 140 27.52 -8.97 6.92
CA TYR A 140 28.68 -9.73 7.42
C TYR A 140 29.96 -9.35 6.65
N TYR A 141 29.88 -9.27 5.34
CA TYR A 141 30.99 -8.83 4.50
C TYR A 141 31.48 -7.43 4.90
N GLN A 142 30.59 -6.48 5.12
CA GLN A 142 30.93 -5.12 5.54
C GLN A 142 31.53 -5.05 6.96
N GLY A 143 31.05 -5.89 7.86
CA GLY A 143 31.63 -6.03 9.20
C GLY A 143 33.05 -6.61 9.14
N LEU A 144 33.23 -7.73 8.42
CA LEU A 144 34.53 -8.40 8.29
C LEU A 144 35.58 -7.52 7.57
N MET A 145 35.18 -6.68 6.62
CA MET A 145 36.07 -5.72 5.98
C MET A 145 36.71 -4.72 6.98
N ARG A 146 36.04 -4.45 8.10
CA ARG A 146 36.53 -3.49 9.10
C ARG A 146 37.11 -4.14 10.36
N TYR A 147 37.29 -5.46 10.30
CA TYR A 147 37.83 -6.22 11.44
C TYR A 147 39.17 -5.67 11.95
N GLU A 148 40.09 -5.31 11.06
CA GLU A 148 41.40 -4.75 11.38
C GLU A 148 41.34 -3.39 12.11
N GLN A 149 40.21 -2.66 11.99
CA GLN A 149 39.97 -1.37 12.63
C GLN A 149 39.45 -1.52 14.06
N GLY A 150 39.19 -2.75 14.52
CA GLY A 150 38.69 -3.08 15.83
C GLY A 150 37.19 -3.34 15.89
N ILE A 151 36.72 -3.97 16.96
CA ILE A 151 35.34 -4.43 17.14
C ILE A 151 34.33 -3.28 17.11
N GLU A 152 34.65 -2.13 17.68
CA GLU A 152 33.79 -0.95 17.67
C GLU A 152 33.54 -0.45 16.23
N ALA A 153 34.56 -0.49 15.38
CA ALA A 153 34.41 -0.15 13.96
C ALA A 153 33.53 -1.16 13.20
N VAL A 154 33.64 -2.45 13.54
CA VAL A 154 32.79 -3.51 13.00
C VAL A 154 31.33 -3.27 13.37
N GLU A 155 31.04 -3.05 14.66
CA GLU A 155 29.69 -2.82 15.17
C GLU A 155 29.04 -1.60 14.46
N LYS A 156 29.74 -0.49 14.41
CA LYS A 156 29.27 0.71 13.71
C LYS A 156 29.01 0.46 12.23
N ALA A 157 29.86 -0.31 11.57
CA ALA A 157 29.72 -0.64 10.16
C ALA A 157 28.49 -1.52 9.88
N VAL A 158 28.29 -2.54 10.72
CA VAL A 158 27.18 -3.49 10.62
C VAL A 158 25.84 -2.77 10.82
N VAL A 159 25.72 -1.93 11.84
CA VAL A 159 24.51 -1.13 12.09
C VAL A 159 24.24 -0.16 10.96
N SER A 160 25.24 0.60 10.53
CA SER A 160 25.08 1.56 9.42
C SER A 160 24.69 0.88 8.12
N TYR A 161 25.31 -0.25 7.80
CA TYR A 161 24.99 -0.97 6.56
C TYR A 161 23.65 -1.72 6.66
N GLY A 162 23.25 -2.16 7.85
CA GLY A 162 21.93 -2.71 8.13
C GLY A 162 20.83 -1.73 7.75
N SER A 163 20.95 -0.46 8.13
CA SER A 163 20.00 0.59 7.74
C SER A 163 19.94 0.82 6.22
N VAL A 164 21.07 0.74 5.53
CA VAL A 164 21.12 0.82 4.05
C VAL A 164 20.38 -0.36 3.42
N GLN A 165 20.59 -1.57 3.93
CA GLN A 165 19.89 -2.77 3.43
C GLN A 165 18.38 -2.70 3.68
N GLN A 166 17.96 -2.19 4.84
CA GLN A 166 16.55 -1.93 5.13
C GLN A 166 15.96 -0.97 4.09
N GLY A 167 16.61 0.16 3.82
CA GLY A 167 16.15 1.11 2.80
C GLY A 167 16.01 0.49 1.40
N HIS A 168 16.90 -0.44 1.03
CA HIS A 168 16.76 -1.19 -0.22
C HIS A 168 15.56 -2.13 -0.23
N MET A 169 15.21 -2.77 0.90
CA MET A 169 14.04 -3.62 1.01
C MET A 169 12.73 -2.81 1.01
N GLU A 170 12.71 -1.63 1.58
CA GLU A 170 11.57 -0.71 1.61
C GLU A 170 11.38 0.04 0.28
N SER A 171 12.36 0.01 -0.60
CA SER A 171 12.26 0.64 -1.91
C SER A 171 11.03 0.16 -2.68
N GLY A 172 10.26 1.07 -3.25
CA GLY A 172 9.02 0.77 -3.99
C GLY A 172 7.75 0.73 -3.14
N LEU A 173 7.81 0.61 -1.79
CA LEU A 173 6.64 0.67 -0.93
C LEU A 173 5.91 2.00 -1.04
N SER A 174 6.66 3.09 -1.20
CA SER A 174 6.10 4.45 -1.38
C SER A 174 5.19 4.55 -2.61
N TRP A 175 5.53 3.84 -3.70
CA TRP A 175 4.68 3.80 -4.90
C TRP A 175 3.40 3.00 -4.67
N ILE A 176 3.47 1.87 -3.96
CA ILE A 176 2.27 1.09 -3.61
C ILE A 176 1.37 1.94 -2.71
N SER A 177 1.92 2.61 -1.69
CA SER A 177 1.19 3.51 -0.80
C SER A 177 0.53 4.67 -1.57
N LEU A 178 1.22 5.23 -2.58
CA LEU A 178 0.65 6.24 -3.46
C LEU A 178 -0.58 5.70 -4.21
N PHE A 179 -0.51 4.51 -4.80
CA PHE A 179 -1.64 3.93 -5.53
C PHE A 179 -2.81 3.55 -4.61
N ILE A 180 -2.54 3.16 -3.35
CA ILE A 180 -3.57 2.91 -2.34
C ILE A 180 -4.38 4.18 -2.06
N SER A 181 -3.73 5.32 -1.92
CA SER A 181 -4.40 6.61 -1.64
C SER A 181 -5.00 7.24 -2.90
N LEU A 182 -4.39 7.02 -4.06
CA LEU A 182 -4.83 7.60 -5.32
C LEU A 182 -6.09 6.91 -5.87
N SER A 183 -6.21 5.58 -5.71
CA SER A 183 -7.34 4.82 -6.25
C SER A 183 -8.70 5.28 -5.73
N PRO A 184 -8.95 5.47 -4.41
CA PRO A 184 -10.21 6.02 -3.92
C PRO A 184 -10.44 7.48 -4.35
N SER A 185 -9.37 8.28 -4.42
CA SER A 185 -9.46 9.68 -4.85
C SER A 185 -9.92 9.79 -6.31
N LEU A 186 -9.41 8.92 -7.18
CA LEU A 186 -9.86 8.82 -8.57
C LEU A 186 -11.30 8.31 -8.66
N GLY A 187 -11.67 7.32 -7.83
CA GLY A 187 -13.05 6.85 -7.71
C GLY A 187 -14.01 7.97 -7.31
N PHE A 188 -13.66 8.75 -6.29
CA PHE A 188 -14.44 9.90 -5.86
C PHE A 188 -14.53 10.99 -6.95
N MET A 189 -13.45 11.26 -7.66
CA MET A 189 -13.48 12.19 -8.78
C MET A 189 -14.46 11.72 -9.87
N GLY A 190 -14.55 10.42 -10.12
CA GLY A 190 -15.54 9.83 -11.02
C GLY A 190 -16.99 10.08 -10.58
N THR A 191 -17.29 10.10 -9.25
CA THR A 191 -18.64 10.45 -8.78
C THR A 191 -18.99 11.91 -9.08
N VAL A 192 -18.08 12.82 -8.83
CA VAL A 192 -18.31 14.25 -9.08
C VAL A 192 -18.58 14.49 -10.56
N VAL A 193 -17.79 13.93 -11.44
CA VAL A 193 -17.97 14.09 -12.88
C VAL A 193 -19.23 13.36 -13.38
N GLY A 194 -19.53 12.16 -12.91
CA GLY A 194 -20.74 11.44 -13.26
C GLY A 194 -22.01 12.21 -12.89
N MET A 195 -22.01 12.87 -11.73
CA MET A 195 -23.13 13.75 -11.32
C MET A 195 -23.22 15.00 -12.18
N ILE A 196 -22.10 15.66 -12.51
CA ILE A 196 -22.08 16.81 -13.40
C ILE A 196 -22.69 16.43 -14.76
N GLN A 197 -22.27 15.32 -15.34
CA GLN A 197 -22.81 14.82 -16.61
C GLN A 197 -24.33 14.58 -16.53
N ALA A 198 -24.81 13.97 -15.44
CA ALA A 198 -26.24 13.76 -15.24
C ALA A 198 -27.04 15.07 -15.19
N PHE A 199 -26.51 16.11 -14.57
CA PHE A 199 -27.15 17.43 -14.55
C PHE A 199 -27.08 18.16 -15.90
N ASP A 200 -25.99 18.01 -16.63
CA ASP A 200 -25.85 18.56 -17.98
C ASP A 200 -26.86 17.91 -18.94
N ASP A 201 -27.07 16.59 -18.84
CA ASP A 201 -28.07 15.87 -19.65
C ASP A 201 -29.51 16.32 -19.34
N ILE A 202 -29.85 16.58 -18.07
CA ILE A 202 -31.15 17.13 -17.66
C ILE A 202 -31.33 18.53 -18.25
N GLN A 203 -30.30 19.37 -18.19
CA GLN A 203 -30.36 20.71 -18.75
C GLN A 203 -30.55 20.70 -20.27
N ALA A 204 -29.86 19.80 -20.98
CA ALA A 204 -29.95 19.69 -22.44
C ALA A 204 -31.30 19.20 -22.93
N GLN A 205 -31.95 18.27 -22.20
CA GLN A 205 -33.24 17.68 -22.61
C GLN A 205 -34.45 18.50 -22.15
N ALA A 206 -34.26 19.52 -21.29
CA ALA A 206 -35.30 20.36 -20.69
C ALA A 206 -36.45 19.55 -20.00
N THR A 207 -36.25 18.24 -19.80
CA THR A 207 -37.18 17.33 -19.12
C THR A 207 -36.41 16.47 -18.11
N ILE A 208 -36.98 16.34 -16.92
CA ILE A 208 -36.41 15.44 -15.90
C ILE A 208 -36.86 14.01 -16.21
N SER A 209 -35.95 13.21 -16.78
CA SER A 209 -36.17 11.79 -16.95
C SER A 209 -35.50 11.02 -15.78
N PRO A 210 -36.25 10.26 -14.99
CA PRO A 210 -35.67 9.44 -13.89
C PRO A 210 -34.57 8.48 -14.36
N THR A 211 -34.70 7.96 -15.59
CA THR A 211 -33.73 7.03 -16.19
C THR A 211 -32.37 7.67 -16.49
N VAL A 212 -32.37 8.93 -16.94
CA VAL A 212 -31.13 9.68 -17.21
C VAL A 212 -30.40 9.96 -15.93
N VAL A 213 -31.11 10.41 -14.90
CA VAL A 213 -30.56 10.67 -13.56
C VAL A 213 -29.98 9.39 -12.94
N ALA A 214 -30.75 8.30 -12.98
CA ALA A 214 -30.31 7.00 -12.48
C ALA A 214 -29.07 6.48 -13.20
N GLY A 215 -28.93 6.71 -14.50
CA GLY A 215 -27.76 6.35 -15.29
C GLY A 215 -26.49 7.07 -14.81
N GLY A 216 -26.53 8.39 -14.60
CA GLY A 216 -25.39 9.17 -14.09
C GLY A 216 -24.99 8.78 -12.67
N ILE A 217 -25.98 8.55 -11.80
CA ILE A 217 -25.74 8.07 -10.43
C ILE A 217 -25.09 6.68 -10.45
N LYS A 218 -25.56 5.77 -11.28
CA LYS A 218 -25.00 4.41 -11.46
C LYS A 218 -23.51 4.48 -11.84
N VAL A 219 -23.15 5.30 -12.82
CA VAL A 219 -21.76 5.52 -13.25
C VAL A 219 -20.92 6.03 -12.09
N ALA A 220 -21.41 7.04 -11.39
CA ALA A 220 -20.74 7.63 -10.24
C ALA A 220 -20.44 6.59 -9.14
N LEU A 221 -21.43 5.82 -8.73
CA LEU A 221 -21.27 4.80 -7.68
C LEU A 221 -20.33 3.66 -8.09
N LEU A 222 -20.38 3.21 -9.36
CA LEU A 222 -19.51 2.16 -9.86
C LEU A 222 -18.03 2.56 -9.87
N THR A 223 -17.70 3.81 -10.21
CA THR A 223 -16.32 4.30 -10.20
C THR A 223 -15.75 4.35 -8.78
N THR A 224 -16.53 4.80 -7.82
CA THR A 224 -16.10 4.82 -6.40
C THR A 224 -15.91 3.41 -5.86
N LEU A 225 -16.86 2.50 -6.13
CA LEU A 225 -16.76 1.11 -5.71
C LEU A 225 -15.47 0.47 -6.24
N MET A 226 -15.14 0.69 -7.52
CA MET A 226 -13.93 0.16 -8.14
C MET A 226 -12.67 0.76 -7.51
N GLY A 227 -12.66 2.06 -7.19
CA GLY A 227 -11.57 2.73 -6.50
C GLY A 227 -11.30 2.15 -5.11
N LEU A 228 -12.36 1.91 -4.33
CA LEU A 228 -12.28 1.31 -3.00
C LEU A 228 -11.79 -0.15 -3.06
N ILE A 229 -12.34 -0.97 -3.95
CA ILE A 229 -11.88 -2.36 -4.13
C ILE A 229 -10.40 -2.40 -4.50
N SER A 230 -9.96 -1.54 -5.41
CA SER A 230 -8.56 -1.44 -5.82
C SER A 230 -7.64 -1.09 -4.64
N ALA A 231 -8.04 -0.13 -3.81
CA ALA A 231 -7.29 0.27 -2.62
C ALA A 231 -7.19 -0.87 -1.60
N VAL A 232 -8.29 -1.57 -1.32
CA VAL A 232 -8.32 -2.70 -0.38
C VAL A 232 -7.38 -3.83 -0.83
N ILE A 233 -7.42 -4.18 -2.13
CA ILE A 233 -6.54 -5.21 -2.68
C ILE A 233 -5.07 -4.80 -2.49
N LEU A 234 -4.69 -3.58 -2.89
CA LEU A 234 -3.32 -3.10 -2.77
C LEU A 234 -2.87 -2.98 -1.31
N GLN A 235 -3.77 -2.61 -0.39
CA GLN A 235 -3.49 -2.51 1.05
C GLN A 235 -3.14 -3.87 1.65
N ILE A 236 -3.80 -4.95 1.22
CA ILE A 236 -3.48 -6.31 1.68
C ILE A 236 -2.05 -6.70 1.24
N PHE A 237 -1.70 -6.45 -0.02
CA PHE A 237 -0.35 -6.72 -0.52
C PHE A 237 0.70 -5.86 0.17
N PHE A 238 0.42 -4.59 0.39
CA PHE A 238 1.31 -3.67 1.11
C PHE A 238 1.64 -4.16 2.51
N ASN A 239 0.62 -4.51 3.30
CA ASN A 239 0.81 -5.02 4.66
C ASN A 239 1.57 -6.35 4.69
N TYR A 240 1.31 -7.24 3.73
CA TYR A 240 2.06 -8.49 3.60
C TYR A 240 3.55 -8.23 3.32
N ILE A 241 3.88 -7.33 2.40
CA ILE A 241 5.26 -6.96 2.07
C ILE A 241 5.93 -6.33 3.29
N LEU A 242 5.27 -5.39 3.96
CA LEU A 242 5.78 -4.69 5.14
C LEU A 242 6.14 -5.69 6.26
N SER A 243 5.22 -6.59 6.61
CA SER A 243 5.47 -7.63 7.62
C SER A 243 6.65 -8.55 7.24
N LYS A 244 6.81 -8.83 5.95
CA LYS A 244 7.94 -9.64 5.47
C LYS A 244 9.28 -8.90 5.57
N ILE A 245 9.30 -7.58 5.32
CA ILE A 245 10.47 -6.73 5.51
C ILE A 245 10.85 -6.68 6.99
N GLU A 246 9.90 -6.38 7.87
CA GLU A 246 10.12 -6.34 9.32
C GLU A 246 10.71 -7.64 9.85
N SER A 247 10.17 -8.79 9.42
CA SER A 247 10.72 -10.09 9.78
C SER A 247 12.17 -10.30 9.30
N GLN A 248 12.56 -9.72 8.16
CA GLN A 248 13.94 -9.79 7.68
C GLN A 248 14.85 -8.83 8.44
N VAL A 249 14.38 -7.64 8.77
CA VAL A 249 15.13 -6.65 9.57
C VAL A 249 15.48 -7.24 10.93
N VAL A 250 14.51 -7.83 11.63
CA VAL A 250 14.77 -8.51 12.92
C VAL A 250 15.83 -9.61 12.79
N LYS A 251 15.80 -10.41 11.71
CA LYS A 251 16.84 -11.43 11.48
C LYS A 251 18.22 -10.82 11.20
N MET A 252 18.25 -9.69 10.50
CA MET A 252 19.51 -8.97 10.23
C MET A 252 20.10 -8.42 11.52
N GLU A 253 19.28 -7.84 12.40
CA GLU A 253 19.71 -7.33 13.71
C GLU A 253 20.24 -8.46 14.59
N ASP A 254 19.49 -9.55 14.75
CA ASP A 254 19.91 -10.72 15.56
C ASP A 254 21.21 -11.32 15.07
N THR A 255 21.37 -11.50 13.76
CA THR A 255 22.61 -12.02 13.19
C THR A 255 23.77 -11.02 13.24
N SER A 256 23.49 -9.74 13.26
CA SER A 256 24.49 -8.69 13.42
C SER A 256 25.15 -8.75 14.80
N ILE A 257 24.35 -8.94 15.85
CA ILE A 257 24.83 -9.15 17.21
C ILE A 257 25.69 -10.42 17.26
N THR A 258 25.21 -11.51 16.66
CA THR A 258 25.95 -12.78 16.60
C THR A 258 27.33 -12.61 15.94
N LEU A 259 27.43 -11.81 14.86
CA LEU A 259 28.72 -11.54 14.21
C LEU A 259 29.70 -10.82 15.14
N VAL A 260 29.24 -9.78 15.85
CA VAL A 260 30.08 -9.01 16.79
C VAL A 260 30.56 -9.90 17.93
N ASP A 261 29.70 -10.77 18.46
CA ASP A 261 30.06 -11.74 19.51
C ASP A 261 31.10 -12.74 19.02
N MET A 262 30.92 -13.31 17.83
CA MET A 262 31.88 -14.24 17.20
C MET A 262 33.27 -13.59 17.01
N LEU A 263 33.31 -12.36 16.50
CA LEU A 263 34.57 -11.64 16.28
C LEU A 263 35.23 -11.25 17.59
N THR A 264 34.45 -10.90 18.60
CA THR A 264 34.96 -10.61 19.94
C THR A 264 35.59 -11.86 20.59
N ALA A 265 34.94 -13.01 20.45
CA ALA A 265 35.45 -14.28 20.91
C ALA A 265 36.73 -14.73 20.15
N TYR A 266 36.77 -14.51 18.83
CA TYR A 266 37.90 -14.80 17.97
C TYR A 266 39.13 -13.93 18.35
N ASN A 267 38.93 -12.65 18.65
CA ASN A 267 40.00 -11.71 19.02
C ASN A 267 40.59 -11.97 20.41
N LYS A 268 39.90 -12.73 21.27
CA LYS A 268 40.38 -13.14 22.59
C LYS A 268 41.23 -14.41 22.58
N ARG A 269 41.30 -15.12 21.47
CA ARG A 269 42.13 -16.32 21.30
C ARG A 269 43.52 -15.95 20.83
#